data_5f6f6301e275b2201d8d8ce98ff92c67
#
_entry.id   5f6f6301e275b2201d8d8ce98ff92c67
#
_cell.length_a   1.000
_cell.length_b   1.000
_cell.length_c   1.000
_cell.angle_alpha   90.00
_cell.angle_beta   90.00
_cell.angle_gamma   90.00
#
_symmetry.space_group_name_H-M   'P 1'
#
loop_
_entity.id
_entity.type
_entity.pdbx_description
1 polymer ?
#
loop_
_entity_poly.entity_id
_entity_poly.type
_entity_poly.pdbx_seq_one_letter_code
_entity_poly.pdbx_strand_id
1 'polypeptide(L)'
;TESIYPKTEKDKDFIEYYPFLKYQFHVIPEIVRSYVGITYAAATERKFIFIVDSILKRIQNEKLGSIVNMAHIFDALGTSFFGGGYVGFFQTIDDYYIAKTIKASDILKIVIILRNLPRISTTEENIAKMLCTDINQPVYKLQEEVHEMIENLIQGKYITRQNGLIHLVTVQEKEFIDSME
;
A
#
# COMPACT_ATOMS: atom_id res chain seq x y z
N THR A 1 -7.21 -13.88 14.43
CA THR A 1 -7.58 -12.47 14.68
C THR A 1 -8.66 -12.10 13.68
N GLU A 2 -9.87 -11.79 14.14
CA GLU A 2 -10.95 -11.36 13.24
C GLU A 2 -10.54 -10.06 12.53
N SER A 3 -10.80 -10.01 11.23
CA SER A 3 -10.53 -8.82 10.42
C SER A 3 -11.45 -7.68 10.86
N ILE A 4 -10.86 -6.54 11.21
CA ILE A 4 -11.59 -5.34 11.65
C ILE A 4 -12.40 -4.72 10.48
N TYR A 5 -11.98 -4.97 9.25
CA TYR A 5 -12.65 -4.48 8.06
C TYR A 5 -13.48 -5.58 7.39
N PRO A 6 -14.61 -5.20 6.76
CA PRO A 6 -15.46 -6.16 6.06
C PRO A 6 -14.69 -6.84 4.94
N LYS A 7 -14.77 -8.16 4.91
CA LYS A 7 -14.18 -8.98 3.85
C LYS A 7 -15.11 -9.05 2.63
N THR A 8 -14.51 -9.29 1.48
CA THR A 8 -15.25 -9.72 0.29
C THR A 8 -15.51 -11.21 0.41
N GLU A 9 -16.67 -11.59 0.92
CA GLU A 9 -16.98 -12.99 1.26
C GLU A 9 -17.89 -13.68 0.24
N LYS A 10 -18.62 -12.90 -0.55
CA LYS A 10 -19.61 -13.40 -1.51
C LYS A 10 -19.36 -12.83 -2.90
N ASP A 11 -19.74 -13.57 -3.92
CA ASP A 11 -19.68 -13.12 -5.32
C ASP A 11 -20.40 -11.78 -5.51
N LYS A 12 -21.52 -11.57 -4.79
CA LYS A 12 -22.25 -10.30 -4.81
C LYS A 12 -21.40 -9.13 -4.32
N ASP A 13 -20.69 -9.31 -3.20
CA ASP A 13 -19.79 -8.27 -2.68
C ASP A 13 -18.70 -7.93 -3.70
N PHE A 14 -18.14 -8.99 -4.34
CA PHE A 14 -17.12 -8.76 -5.37
C PHE A 14 -17.67 -7.97 -6.55
N ILE A 15 -18.82 -8.35 -7.09
CA ILE A 15 -19.45 -7.67 -8.23
C ILE A 15 -19.79 -6.21 -7.88
N GLU A 16 -20.28 -5.95 -6.68
CA GLU A 16 -20.71 -4.62 -6.23
C GLU A 16 -19.53 -3.65 -6.11
N TYR A 17 -18.38 -4.12 -5.64
CA TYR A 17 -17.22 -3.27 -5.38
C TYR A 17 -16.14 -3.29 -6.48
N TYR A 18 -16.21 -4.25 -7.42
CA TYR A 18 -15.22 -4.40 -8.48
C TYR A 18 -14.97 -3.09 -9.26
N PRO A 19 -13.74 -2.73 -9.56
CA PRO A 19 -12.47 -3.46 -9.38
C PRO A 19 -11.80 -3.27 -8.00
N PHE A 20 -12.47 -2.63 -7.07
CA PHE A 20 -12.03 -2.51 -5.69
C PHE A 20 -12.43 -3.75 -4.87
N LEU A 21 -11.80 -3.88 -3.71
CA LEU A 21 -12.23 -4.81 -2.67
C LEU A 21 -13.01 -4.06 -1.60
N LYS A 22 -14.03 -4.71 -1.03
CA LYS A 22 -14.96 -4.12 -0.06
C LYS A 22 -14.26 -3.36 1.08
N TYR A 23 -13.16 -3.91 1.63
CA TYR A 23 -12.42 -3.27 2.72
C TYR A 23 -11.84 -1.90 2.34
N GLN A 24 -11.50 -1.68 1.07
CA GLN A 24 -10.87 -0.45 0.60
C GLN A 24 -11.80 0.76 0.75
N PHE A 25 -13.11 0.55 0.60
CA PHE A 25 -14.11 1.61 0.81
C PHE A 25 -14.20 2.09 2.27
N HIS A 26 -13.72 1.28 3.22
CA HIS A 26 -13.61 1.67 4.63
C HIS A 26 -12.23 2.27 4.94
N VAL A 27 -11.19 1.72 4.33
CA VAL A 27 -9.79 2.14 4.57
C VAL A 27 -9.48 3.50 3.93
N ILE A 28 -9.94 3.76 2.70
CA ILE A 28 -9.65 5.03 2.01
C ILE A 28 -10.12 6.25 2.81
N PRO A 29 -11.36 6.34 3.31
CA PRO A 29 -11.77 7.44 4.16
C PRO A 29 -10.96 7.57 5.45
N GLU A 30 -10.52 6.44 6.03
CA GLU A 30 -9.67 6.43 7.22
C GLU A 30 -8.27 7.00 6.93
N ILE A 31 -7.67 6.63 5.80
CA ILE A 31 -6.41 7.23 5.33
C ILE A 31 -6.56 8.74 5.18
N VAL A 32 -7.61 9.19 4.50
CA VAL A 32 -7.84 10.63 4.29
C VAL A 32 -7.94 11.37 5.63
N ARG A 33 -8.67 10.83 6.58
CA ARG A 33 -8.81 11.44 7.92
C ARG A 33 -7.51 11.45 8.71
N SER A 34 -6.76 10.35 8.70
CA SER A 34 -5.55 10.21 9.52
C SER A 34 -4.40 11.12 9.05
N TYR A 35 -4.29 11.36 7.74
CA TYR A 35 -3.21 12.18 7.20
C TYR A 35 -3.53 13.68 7.08
N VAL A 36 -4.79 14.04 6.87
CA VAL A 36 -5.16 15.44 6.63
C VAL A 36 -5.76 16.10 7.86
N GLY A 37 -6.08 15.33 8.90
CA GLY A 37 -6.76 15.84 10.09
C GLY A 37 -8.13 16.45 9.77
N ILE A 38 -8.71 16.12 8.62
CA ILE A 38 -10.00 16.64 8.17
C ILE A 38 -11.11 15.95 8.96
N THR A 39 -11.75 16.68 9.83
CA THR A 39 -12.91 16.22 10.61
C THR A 39 -14.24 16.38 9.86
N TYR A 40 -14.27 17.11 8.76
CA TYR A 40 -15.50 17.39 8.00
C TYR A 40 -15.83 16.24 7.04
N ALA A 41 -16.96 15.58 7.26
CA ALA A 41 -17.43 14.47 6.44
C ALA A 41 -17.48 14.80 4.92
N ALA A 42 -18.04 15.97 4.56
CA ALA A 42 -18.15 16.38 3.15
C ALA A 42 -16.80 16.54 2.43
N ALA A 43 -15.75 16.97 3.11
CA ALA A 43 -14.42 17.07 2.50
C ALA A 43 -13.79 15.68 2.30
N THR A 44 -14.02 14.75 3.23
CA THR A 44 -13.59 13.36 3.11
C THR A 44 -14.31 12.66 1.95
N GLU A 45 -15.61 12.86 1.80
CA GLU A 45 -16.41 12.27 0.71
C GLU A 45 -15.95 12.76 -0.67
N ARG A 46 -15.73 14.06 -0.84
CA ARG A 46 -15.22 14.63 -2.11
C ARG A 46 -13.84 14.05 -2.46
N LYS A 47 -12.95 13.97 -1.47
CA LYS A 47 -11.63 13.39 -1.68
C LYS A 47 -11.71 11.90 -2.03
N PHE A 48 -12.61 11.17 -1.39
CA PHE A 48 -12.87 9.78 -1.69
C PHE A 48 -13.33 9.57 -3.14
N ILE A 49 -14.33 10.34 -3.59
CA ILE A 49 -14.83 10.28 -4.99
C ILE A 49 -13.70 10.59 -5.97
N PHE A 50 -12.89 11.61 -5.70
CA PHE A 50 -11.74 11.96 -6.54
C PHE A 50 -10.71 10.81 -6.63
N ILE A 51 -10.41 10.14 -5.51
CA ILE A 51 -9.48 9.00 -5.46
C ILE A 51 -10.03 7.85 -6.32
N VAL A 52 -11.30 7.49 -6.14
CA VAL A 52 -11.95 6.42 -6.91
C VAL A 52 -11.93 6.74 -8.41
N ASP A 53 -12.33 7.93 -8.83
CA ASP A 53 -12.31 8.37 -10.23
C ASP A 53 -10.87 8.32 -10.81
N SER A 54 -9.89 8.82 -10.06
CA SER A 54 -8.49 8.80 -10.50
C SER A 54 -7.96 7.38 -10.71
N ILE A 55 -8.31 6.45 -9.82
CA ILE A 55 -7.90 5.05 -9.93
C ILE A 55 -8.59 4.40 -11.13
N LEU A 56 -9.91 4.57 -11.28
CA LEU A 56 -10.67 3.99 -12.39
C LEU A 56 -10.12 4.43 -13.75
N LYS A 57 -9.74 5.71 -13.89
CA LYS A 57 -9.09 6.22 -15.10
C LYS A 57 -7.74 5.58 -15.40
N ARG A 58 -6.98 5.21 -14.38
CA ARG A 58 -5.68 4.55 -14.57
C ARG A 58 -5.80 3.10 -15.01
N ILE A 59 -6.77 2.39 -14.45
CA ILE A 59 -6.93 0.94 -14.70
C ILE A 59 -7.96 0.60 -15.79
N GLN A 60 -8.58 1.61 -16.45
CA GLN A 60 -9.64 1.42 -17.43
C GLN A 60 -9.24 0.51 -18.62
N ASN A 61 -7.94 0.39 -18.91
CA ASN A 61 -7.41 -0.44 -19.99
C ASN A 61 -6.81 -1.76 -19.51
N GLU A 62 -6.91 -2.04 -18.20
CA GLU A 62 -6.43 -3.30 -17.65
C GLU A 62 -7.37 -4.46 -18.04
N LYS A 63 -6.82 -5.68 -18.03
CA LYS A 63 -7.61 -6.88 -18.33
C LYS A 63 -8.71 -7.12 -17.29
N LEU A 64 -9.78 -7.79 -17.71
CA LEU A 64 -10.81 -8.26 -16.78
C LEU A 64 -10.18 -9.20 -15.73
N GLY A 65 -10.53 -8.98 -14.46
CA GLY A 65 -9.93 -9.68 -13.32
C GLY A 65 -8.84 -8.89 -12.61
N SER A 66 -8.39 -7.75 -13.20
CA SER A 66 -7.49 -6.84 -12.50
C SER A 66 -8.23 -6.15 -11.36
N ILE A 67 -7.60 -6.08 -10.19
CA ILE A 67 -8.14 -5.43 -8.99
C ILE A 67 -7.24 -4.29 -8.51
N VAL A 68 -7.85 -3.34 -7.85
CA VAL A 68 -7.13 -2.20 -7.23
C VAL A 68 -6.35 -2.69 -6.02
N ASN A 69 -5.06 -2.39 -5.98
CA ASN A 69 -4.22 -2.61 -4.82
C ASN A 69 -4.01 -1.32 -4.01
N MET A 70 -3.36 -1.41 -2.84
CA MET A 70 -3.15 -0.24 -1.99
C MET A 70 -2.10 0.74 -2.54
N ALA A 71 -1.16 0.29 -3.38
CA ALA A 71 -0.22 1.19 -4.05
C ALA A 71 -0.93 2.09 -5.06
N HIS A 72 -1.96 1.61 -5.77
CA HIS A 72 -2.81 2.44 -6.62
C HIS A 72 -3.51 3.56 -5.82
N ILE A 73 -3.94 3.27 -4.60
CA ILE A 73 -4.55 4.26 -3.71
C ILE A 73 -3.53 5.31 -3.29
N PHE A 74 -2.31 4.89 -2.94
CA PHE A 74 -1.21 5.81 -2.65
C PHE A 74 -0.95 6.77 -3.83
N ASP A 75 -0.83 6.23 -5.03
CA ASP A 75 -0.55 7.01 -6.23
C ASP A 75 -1.69 7.98 -6.58
N ALA A 76 -2.93 7.61 -6.33
CA ALA A 76 -4.09 8.49 -6.53
C ALA A 76 -4.15 9.63 -5.51
N LEU A 77 -3.69 9.41 -4.28
CA LEU A 77 -3.55 10.44 -3.25
C LEU A 77 -2.39 11.40 -3.57
N GLY A 78 -1.32 10.86 -4.16
CA GLY A 78 -0.09 11.58 -4.49
C GLY A 78 0.89 11.69 -3.32
N THR A 79 2.17 11.80 -3.65
CA THR A 79 3.28 11.82 -2.67
C THR A 79 3.20 12.99 -1.69
N SER A 80 2.72 14.16 -2.14
CA SER A 80 2.56 15.35 -1.29
C SER A 80 1.57 15.13 -0.15
N PHE A 81 0.59 14.24 -0.33
CA PHE A 81 -0.37 13.87 0.70
C PHE A 81 0.31 13.20 1.92
N PHE A 82 1.36 12.44 1.68
CA PHE A 82 2.11 11.69 2.69
C PHE A 82 3.35 12.44 3.23
N GLY A 83 3.43 13.76 3.08
CA GLY A 83 4.52 14.59 3.60
C GLY A 83 5.61 14.96 2.59
N GLY A 84 5.45 14.59 1.33
CA GLY A 84 6.39 14.94 0.25
C GLY A 84 7.73 14.16 0.31
N GLY A 85 8.65 14.53 -0.57
CA GLY A 85 10.02 13.96 -0.55
C GLY A 85 10.19 12.60 -1.22
N TYR A 86 9.11 11.94 -1.62
CA TYR A 86 9.17 10.57 -2.17
C TYR A 86 9.32 10.50 -3.70
N VAL A 87 9.20 11.59 -4.44
CA VAL A 87 9.09 11.55 -5.92
C VAL A 87 10.35 10.97 -6.54
N GLY A 88 11.50 11.33 -6.36
CA GLY A 88 12.72 10.69 -6.92
C GLY A 88 13.11 9.39 -6.22
N PHE A 89 12.73 9.27 -4.96
CA PHE A 89 13.06 8.15 -4.10
C PHE A 89 12.50 6.82 -4.60
N PHE A 90 11.20 6.77 -4.94
CA PHE A 90 10.57 5.55 -5.44
C PHE A 90 11.15 5.10 -6.78
N GLN A 91 11.45 6.04 -7.69
CA GLN A 91 12.07 5.70 -8.96
C GLN A 91 13.45 5.10 -8.76
N THR A 92 14.29 5.71 -7.93
CA THR A 92 15.64 5.21 -7.64
C THR A 92 15.60 3.80 -7.05
N ILE A 93 14.63 3.50 -6.16
CA ILE A 93 14.48 2.19 -5.57
C ILE A 93 14.03 1.16 -6.60
N ASP A 94 13.05 1.48 -7.44
CA ASP A 94 12.57 0.58 -8.47
C ASP A 94 13.64 0.30 -9.55
N ASP A 95 14.49 1.27 -9.85
CA ASP A 95 15.62 1.09 -10.78
C ASP A 95 16.72 0.20 -10.18
N TYR A 96 16.87 0.20 -8.86
CA TYR A 96 17.87 -0.61 -8.16
C TYR A 96 17.36 -2.05 -7.88
N TYR A 97 16.13 -2.19 -7.41
CA TYR A 97 15.52 -3.48 -7.07
C TYR A 97 14.57 -3.93 -8.16
N ILE A 98 15.11 -4.59 -9.18
CA ILE A 98 14.32 -5.10 -10.31
C ILE A 98 13.65 -6.41 -9.91
N ALA A 99 12.33 -6.42 -9.85
CA ALA A 99 11.52 -7.60 -9.66
C ALA A 99 10.56 -7.84 -10.84
N LYS A 100 10.07 -9.08 -10.97
CA LYS A 100 9.26 -9.48 -12.13
C LYS A 100 7.82 -8.98 -12.08
N THR A 101 7.20 -8.98 -10.89
CA THR A 101 5.75 -8.78 -10.74
C THR A 101 5.39 -7.67 -9.76
N ILE A 102 6.25 -7.38 -8.78
CA ILE A 102 6.04 -6.33 -7.78
C ILE A 102 7.14 -5.28 -7.87
N LYS A 103 6.81 -4.05 -7.54
CA LYS A 103 7.78 -2.97 -7.41
C LYS A 103 8.18 -2.81 -5.94
N ALA A 104 9.47 -2.57 -5.70
CA ALA A 104 9.97 -2.28 -4.36
C ALA A 104 9.28 -1.04 -3.76
N SER A 105 9.04 -0.01 -4.59
CA SER A 105 8.29 1.19 -4.19
C SER A 105 6.87 0.89 -3.73
N ASP A 106 6.18 -0.12 -4.30
CA ASP A 106 4.81 -0.44 -3.92
C ASP A 106 4.73 -1.02 -2.51
N ILE A 107 5.73 -1.80 -2.07
CA ILE A 107 5.86 -2.23 -0.67
C ILE A 107 6.00 -1.02 0.24
N LEU A 108 6.91 -0.08 -0.09
CA LEU A 108 7.13 1.12 0.70
C LEU A 108 5.88 2.00 0.78
N LYS A 109 5.15 2.18 -0.33
CA LYS A 109 3.88 2.92 -0.34
C LYS A 109 2.86 2.31 0.63
N ILE A 110 2.75 0.98 0.68
CA ILE A 110 1.86 0.30 1.63
C ILE A 110 2.33 0.51 3.06
N VAL A 111 3.62 0.37 3.36
CA VAL A 111 4.16 0.62 4.70
C VAL A 111 3.90 2.07 5.14
N ILE A 112 4.04 3.05 4.23
CA ILE A 112 3.72 4.46 4.50
C ILE A 112 2.23 4.62 4.85
N ILE A 113 1.33 4.04 4.06
CA ILE A 113 -0.11 4.09 4.35
C ILE A 113 -0.41 3.51 5.73
N LEU A 114 0.11 2.31 6.02
CA LEU A 114 -0.20 1.57 7.24
C LEU A 114 0.37 2.22 8.50
N ARG A 115 1.42 3.03 8.39
CA ARG A 115 2.01 3.76 9.53
C ARG A 115 0.99 4.54 10.34
N ASN A 116 -0.02 5.10 9.69
CA ASN A 116 -1.07 5.90 10.34
C ASN A 116 -2.43 5.16 10.42
N LEU A 117 -2.44 3.86 10.18
CA LEU A 117 -3.61 3.00 10.30
C LEU A 117 -3.38 1.92 11.38
N PRO A 118 -3.46 2.26 12.66
CA PRO A 118 -3.06 1.37 13.76
C PRO A 118 -3.90 0.08 13.85
N ARG A 119 -5.02 0.03 13.16
CA ARG A 119 -5.91 -1.15 13.12
C ARG A 119 -5.42 -2.24 12.18
N ILE A 120 -4.46 -1.94 11.30
CA ILE A 120 -3.90 -2.90 10.35
C ILE A 120 -2.44 -3.10 10.67
N SER A 121 -2.08 -4.31 11.08
CA SER A 121 -0.68 -4.67 11.34
C SER A 121 0.12 -4.69 10.04
N THR A 122 1.31 -4.10 10.06
CA THR A 122 2.23 -4.01 8.91
C THR A 122 3.03 -5.31 8.79
N THR A 123 2.35 -6.46 8.70
CA THR A 123 2.98 -7.77 8.51
C THR A 123 3.23 -8.03 7.02
N GLU A 124 4.20 -8.89 6.70
CA GLU A 124 4.46 -9.33 5.31
C GLU A 124 3.21 -9.91 4.65
N GLU A 125 2.44 -10.71 5.40
CA GLU A 125 1.19 -11.29 4.91
C GLU A 125 0.17 -10.23 4.52
N ASN A 126 -0.01 -9.19 5.33
CA ASN A 126 -0.93 -8.09 5.02
C ASN A 126 -0.42 -7.25 3.84
N ILE A 127 0.89 -6.98 3.76
CA ILE A 127 1.50 -6.29 2.63
C ILE A 127 1.27 -7.07 1.34
N ALA A 128 1.52 -8.39 1.33
CA ALA A 128 1.29 -9.22 0.16
C ALA A 128 -0.18 -9.20 -0.30
N LYS A 129 -1.14 -9.36 0.64
CA LYS A 129 -2.57 -9.27 0.32
C LYS A 129 -2.96 -7.91 -0.27
N MET A 130 -2.35 -6.84 0.20
CA MET A 130 -2.61 -5.47 -0.26
C MET A 130 -1.96 -5.14 -1.60
N LEU A 131 -0.97 -5.92 -2.03
CA LEU A 131 -0.30 -5.80 -3.33
C LEU A 131 -1.00 -6.57 -4.44
N CYS A 132 -1.91 -7.48 -4.13
CA CYS A 132 -2.60 -8.30 -5.13
C CYS A 132 -3.32 -7.41 -6.17
N THR A 133 -3.06 -7.69 -7.45
CA THR A 133 -3.62 -6.94 -8.61
C THR A 133 -4.46 -7.80 -9.55
N ASP A 134 -4.53 -9.11 -9.33
CA ASP A 134 -5.27 -10.03 -10.18
C ASP A 134 -5.97 -11.10 -9.32
N ILE A 135 -7.27 -11.28 -9.52
CA ILE A 135 -8.06 -12.27 -8.78
C ILE A 135 -7.58 -13.72 -8.96
N ASN A 136 -6.87 -13.99 -10.05
CA ASN A 136 -6.34 -15.31 -10.36
C ASN A 136 -4.89 -15.50 -9.87
N GLN A 137 -4.27 -14.46 -9.27
CA GLN A 137 -2.91 -14.53 -8.79
C GLN A 137 -2.83 -15.42 -7.54
N PRO A 138 -1.99 -16.49 -7.55
CA PRO A 138 -1.80 -17.30 -6.36
C PRO A 138 -1.14 -16.48 -5.25
N VAL A 139 -1.85 -16.28 -4.15
CA VAL A 139 -1.39 -15.43 -3.02
C VAL A 139 -0.06 -15.92 -2.44
N TYR A 140 0.17 -17.25 -2.40
CA TYR A 140 1.42 -17.79 -1.86
C TYR A 140 2.65 -17.38 -2.68
N LYS A 141 2.53 -17.32 -4.03
CA LYS A 141 3.64 -16.84 -4.89
C LYS A 141 3.92 -15.37 -4.66
N LEU A 142 2.87 -14.57 -4.49
CA LEU A 142 3.02 -13.16 -4.18
C LEU A 142 3.67 -12.97 -2.80
N GLN A 143 3.35 -13.82 -1.82
CA GLN A 143 3.98 -13.79 -0.50
C GLN A 143 5.48 -14.11 -0.59
N GLU A 144 5.90 -15.08 -1.40
CA GLU A 144 7.32 -15.40 -1.62
C GLU A 144 8.07 -14.22 -2.24
N GLU A 145 7.52 -13.59 -3.28
CA GLU A 145 8.13 -12.42 -3.92
C GLU A 145 8.19 -11.20 -2.97
N VAL A 146 7.16 -10.98 -2.18
CA VAL A 146 7.12 -9.90 -1.17
C VAL A 146 8.16 -10.15 -0.09
N HIS A 147 8.29 -11.40 0.39
CA HIS A 147 9.30 -11.76 1.37
C HIS A 147 10.71 -11.46 0.87
N GLU A 148 11.06 -11.93 -0.33
CA GLU A 148 12.36 -11.68 -0.96
C GLU A 148 12.64 -10.17 -1.11
N MET A 149 11.66 -9.41 -1.57
CA MET A 149 11.80 -7.95 -1.74
C MET A 149 11.94 -7.23 -0.39
N ILE A 150 11.23 -7.67 0.65
CA ILE A 150 11.35 -7.11 2.00
C ILE A 150 12.76 -7.36 2.55
N GLU A 151 13.33 -8.55 2.38
CA GLU A 151 14.72 -8.84 2.79
C GLU A 151 15.71 -7.90 2.08
N ASN A 152 15.54 -7.70 0.77
CA ASN A 152 16.37 -6.78 -0.01
C ASN A 152 16.24 -5.32 0.51
N LEU A 153 15.02 -4.88 0.82
CA LEU A 153 14.79 -3.55 1.38
C LEU A 153 15.33 -3.37 2.81
N ILE A 154 15.37 -4.44 3.60
CA ILE A 154 16.01 -4.45 4.93
C ILE A 154 17.53 -4.33 4.78
N GLN A 155 18.13 -5.11 3.88
CA GLN A 155 19.58 -5.01 3.58
C GLN A 155 19.96 -3.61 3.07
N GLY A 156 19.10 -2.99 2.27
CA GLY A 156 19.26 -1.62 1.80
C GLY A 156 18.97 -0.54 2.85
N LYS A 157 18.61 -0.93 4.08
CA LYS A 157 18.29 0.00 5.19
C LYS A 157 17.14 0.96 4.87
N TYR A 158 16.15 0.52 4.09
CA TYR A 158 14.93 1.30 3.80
C TYR A 158 13.80 0.98 4.76
N ILE A 159 13.75 -0.26 5.22
CA ILE A 159 12.79 -0.75 6.21
C ILE A 159 13.50 -1.61 7.24
N THR A 160 12.84 -1.80 8.38
CA THR A 160 13.30 -2.72 9.44
C THR A 160 12.16 -3.61 9.88
N ARG A 161 12.50 -4.78 10.42
CA ARG A 161 11.53 -5.72 10.99
C ARG A 161 11.69 -5.75 12.51
N GLN A 162 10.61 -5.40 13.22
CA GLN A 162 10.57 -5.42 14.68
C GLN A 162 9.29 -6.17 15.12
N ASN A 163 9.46 -7.23 15.90
CA ASN A 163 8.36 -8.07 16.39
C ASN A 163 7.41 -8.57 15.27
N GLY A 164 7.96 -8.87 14.08
CA GLY A 164 7.18 -9.32 12.92
C GLY A 164 6.46 -8.21 12.16
N LEU A 165 6.62 -6.96 12.57
CA LEU A 165 6.07 -5.78 11.88
C LEU A 165 7.16 -5.07 11.07
N ILE A 166 6.77 -4.58 9.91
CA ILE A 166 7.64 -3.83 9.00
C ILE A 166 7.48 -2.33 9.25
N HIS A 167 8.60 -1.64 9.43
CA HIS A 167 8.66 -0.20 9.69
C HIS A 167 9.59 0.47 8.69
N LEU A 168 9.28 1.71 8.33
CA LEU A 168 10.20 2.55 7.55
C LEU A 168 11.37 2.98 8.45
N VAL A 169 12.56 2.94 7.89
CA VAL A 169 13.73 3.57 8.49
C VAL A 169 13.69 5.07 8.19
N THR A 170 13.75 5.90 9.22
CA THR A 170 13.82 7.35 9.04
C THR A 170 15.22 7.77 8.55
N VAL A 171 15.32 8.98 7.96
CA VAL A 171 16.61 9.52 7.51
C VAL A 171 17.61 9.55 8.67
N GLN A 172 17.17 9.97 9.85
CA GLN A 172 18.01 10.03 11.06
C GLN A 172 18.49 8.64 11.52
N GLU A 173 17.61 7.63 11.48
CA GLU A 173 17.98 6.25 11.79
C GLU A 173 18.97 5.71 10.76
N LYS A 174 18.80 6.04 9.48
CA LYS A 174 19.72 5.63 8.43
C LYS A 174 21.10 6.26 8.61
N GLU A 175 21.18 7.56 8.85
CA GLU A 175 22.43 8.28 9.14
C GLU A 175 23.13 7.68 10.38
N PHE A 176 22.38 7.33 11.43
CA PHE A 176 22.93 6.69 12.61
C PHE A 176 23.51 5.30 12.30
N ILE A 177 22.79 4.46 11.56
CA ILE A 177 23.24 3.12 11.15
C ILE A 177 24.50 3.22 10.27
N ASP A 178 24.53 4.17 9.31
CA ASP A 178 25.66 4.37 8.41
C ASP A 178 26.91 4.92 9.16
N SER A 179 26.71 5.57 10.30
CA SER A 179 27.83 6.06 11.13
C SER A 179 28.47 4.99 12.02
N MET A 180 27.83 3.84 12.19
CA MET A 180 28.33 2.73 13.01
C MET A 180 29.08 1.65 12.20
N GLU A 181 29.05 1.72 10.88
CA GLU A 181 29.81 0.85 9.95
C GLU A 181 31.12 1.51 9.54
#